data_e623ab70fe147f45d080603271d244ed
#
_entry.id   e623ab70fe147f45d080603271d244ed
#
_cell.length_a   1.000
_cell.length_b   1.000
_cell.length_c   1.000
_cell.angle_alpha   90.00
_cell.angle_beta   90.00
_cell.angle_gamma   90.00
#
_symmetry.space_group_name_H-M   'P 1'
#
loop_
_entity.id
_entity.type
_entity.pdbx_description
1 polymer ?
#
loop_
_entity_poly.entity_id
_entity_poly.type
_entity_poly.pdbx_seq_one_letter_code
_entity_poly.pdbx_strand_id
1 'polypeptide(L)'
;RLRLFGEYTGICFQIKDDIFDYFDDIEIGKPTSNDLQDGKITLPLIYAINNATATEKEDIITIIDSKDFTSENIAKIMRFAKEKGGVDYAINKMNTLKEKALEQLSIFPESEVKTALSLCVEFATNRKS
;
A
#
# COMPACT_ATOMS: atom_id res chain seq x y z
N ARG A 1 -12.85 -3.87 20.93
CA ARG A 1 -11.47 -4.19 20.54
C ARG A 1 -11.37 -5.08 19.28
N LEU A 2 -12.24 -6.08 19.16
CA LEU A 2 -12.25 -6.90 17.94
C LEU A 2 -12.61 -6.08 16.70
N ARG A 3 -13.48 -5.10 16.84
CA ARG A 3 -13.82 -4.19 15.74
C ARG A 3 -12.58 -3.41 15.29
N LEU A 4 -11.82 -2.86 16.22
CA LEU A 4 -10.61 -2.12 15.91
C LEU A 4 -9.55 -3.04 15.28
N PHE A 5 -9.43 -4.25 15.79
CA PHE A 5 -8.54 -5.24 15.18
C PHE A 5 -8.89 -5.45 13.71
N GLY A 6 -10.17 -5.65 13.41
CA GLY A 6 -10.64 -5.85 12.04
C GLY A 6 -10.39 -4.66 11.15
N GLU A 7 -10.63 -3.45 11.67
CA GLU A 7 -10.37 -2.21 10.93
C GLU A 7 -8.89 -2.05 10.60
N TYR A 8 -8.01 -2.24 11.58
CA TYR A 8 -6.56 -2.12 11.34
C TYR A 8 -6.05 -3.16 10.36
N THR A 9 -6.53 -4.41 10.50
CA THR A 9 -6.13 -5.50 9.60
C THR A 9 -6.60 -5.23 8.18
N GLY A 10 -7.83 -4.73 8.02
CA GLY A 10 -8.38 -4.38 6.70
C GLY A 10 -7.58 -3.28 6.02
N ILE A 11 -7.19 -2.26 6.78
CA ILE A 11 -6.36 -1.17 6.25
C ILE A 11 -4.98 -1.71 5.84
N CYS A 12 -4.39 -2.59 6.65
CA CYS A 12 -3.12 -3.23 6.31
C CYS A 12 -3.22 -4.00 5.00
N PHE A 13 -4.31 -4.75 4.82
CA PHE A 13 -4.54 -5.51 3.60
C PHE A 13 -4.61 -4.58 2.39
N GLN A 14 -5.33 -3.47 2.51
CA GLN A 14 -5.47 -2.50 1.43
C GLN A 14 -4.14 -1.81 1.12
N ILE A 15 -3.38 -1.44 2.13
CA ILE A 15 -2.07 -0.81 1.92
C ILE A 15 -1.13 -1.80 1.22
N LYS A 16 -1.18 -3.07 1.58
CA LYS A 16 -0.35 -4.10 0.93
C LYS A 16 -0.70 -4.23 -0.54
N ASP A 17 -1.99 -4.20 -0.89
CA ASP A 17 -2.42 -4.18 -2.29
C ASP A 17 -1.87 -2.96 -3.03
N ASP A 18 -1.93 -1.79 -2.39
CA ASP A 18 -1.42 -0.56 -2.99
C ASP A 18 0.09 -0.66 -3.23
N ILE A 19 0.82 -1.27 -2.30
CA ILE A 19 2.26 -1.47 -2.43
C ILE A 19 2.58 -2.39 -3.60
N PHE A 20 1.80 -3.46 -3.80
CA PHE A 20 2.03 -4.39 -4.91
C PHE A 20 2.00 -3.69 -6.27
N ASP A 21 1.21 -2.64 -6.43
CA ASP A 21 1.14 -1.90 -7.68
C ASP A 21 2.49 -1.28 -8.09
N TYR A 22 3.40 -1.11 -7.14
CA TYR A 22 4.70 -0.46 -7.38
C TYR A 22 5.85 -1.44 -7.55
N PHE A 23 5.57 -2.74 -7.53
CA PHE A 23 6.60 -3.76 -7.74
C PHE A 23 6.36 -4.45 -9.07
N ASP A 24 7.42 -4.55 -9.85
CA ASP A 24 7.42 -5.28 -11.11
C ASP A 24 7.80 -6.73 -10.80
N ASP A 25 6.85 -7.45 -10.22
CA ASP A 25 7.09 -8.80 -9.72
C ASP A 25 6.29 -9.82 -10.54
N ILE A 26 6.98 -10.54 -11.42
CA ILE A 26 6.37 -11.56 -12.26
C ILE A 26 5.90 -12.77 -11.46
N GLU A 27 6.40 -12.96 -10.22
CA GLU A 27 5.98 -14.07 -9.36
C GLU A 27 4.52 -13.93 -8.92
N ILE A 28 4.00 -12.70 -8.90
CA ILE A 28 2.61 -12.45 -8.52
C ILE A 28 1.65 -12.95 -9.60
N GLY A 29 2.12 -13.04 -10.84
CA GLY A 29 1.32 -13.56 -11.95
C GLY A 29 0.20 -12.66 -12.42
N LYS A 30 0.22 -11.38 -12.03
CA LYS A 30 -0.75 -10.38 -12.50
C LYS A 30 -0.01 -9.08 -12.83
N PRO A 31 -0.55 -8.26 -13.74
CA PRO A 31 0.08 -6.98 -14.07
C PRO A 31 0.16 -6.09 -12.84
N THR A 32 1.31 -5.44 -12.66
CA THR A 32 1.43 -4.39 -11.65
C THR A 32 0.81 -3.10 -12.18
N SER A 33 0.59 -2.13 -11.29
CA SER A 33 0.04 -0.80 -11.63
C SER A 33 -1.38 -0.82 -12.22
N ASN A 34 -2.17 -1.87 -11.93
CA ASN A 34 -3.56 -1.93 -12.35
C ASN A 34 -4.38 -0.74 -11.84
N ASP A 35 -4.20 -0.38 -10.57
CA ASP A 35 -4.93 0.74 -9.98
C ASP A 35 -4.62 2.03 -10.72
N LEU A 36 -3.36 2.24 -11.08
CA LEU A 36 -2.95 3.44 -11.79
C LEU A 36 -3.56 3.48 -13.19
N GLN A 37 -3.58 2.35 -13.90
CA GLN A 37 -4.22 2.26 -15.22
C GLN A 37 -5.71 2.56 -15.13
N ASP A 38 -6.36 2.19 -14.03
CA ASP A 38 -7.77 2.48 -13.79
C ASP A 38 -8.00 3.91 -13.29
N GLY A 39 -6.93 4.71 -13.16
CA GLY A 39 -7.02 6.08 -12.70
C GLY A 39 -7.08 6.25 -11.19
N LYS A 40 -6.79 5.21 -10.44
CA LYS A 40 -6.79 5.27 -8.98
C LYS A 40 -5.44 5.75 -8.46
N ILE A 41 -5.49 6.67 -7.51
CA ILE A 41 -4.30 7.18 -6.85
C ILE A 41 -4.18 6.52 -5.48
N THR A 42 -3.10 5.76 -5.28
CA THR A 42 -2.91 4.99 -4.06
C THR A 42 -1.97 5.71 -3.10
N LEU A 43 -1.85 5.18 -1.88
CA LEU A 43 -1.12 5.83 -0.79
C LEU A 43 0.33 6.20 -1.15
N PRO A 44 1.15 5.32 -1.77
CA PRO A 44 2.52 5.69 -2.12
C PRO A 44 2.58 6.93 -3.03
N LEU A 45 1.70 7.02 -4.01
CA LEU A 45 1.69 8.15 -4.93
C LEU A 45 1.20 9.43 -4.26
N ILE A 46 0.18 9.33 -3.42
CA ILE A 46 -0.32 10.49 -2.66
C ILE A 46 0.80 11.08 -1.81
N TYR A 47 1.52 10.23 -1.08
CA TYR A 47 2.63 10.69 -0.25
C TYR A 47 3.72 11.36 -1.10
N ALA A 48 4.07 10.73 -2.22
CA ALA A 48 5.11 11.27 -3.10
C ALA A 48 4.74 12.65 -3.63
N ILE A 49 3.50 12.83 -4.06
CA ILE A 49 3.02 14.12 -4.57
C ILE A 49 3.06 15.18 -3.46
N ASN A 50 2.63 14.84 -2.25
CA ASN A 50 2.59 15.78 -1.14
C ASN A 50 3.97 16.20 -0.66
N ASN A 51 5.00 15.39 -0.93
CA ASN A 51 6.36 15.66 -0.48
C ASN A 51 7.31 16.10 -1.60
N ALA A 52 6.77 16.35 -2.80
CA ALA A 52 7.55 16.83 -3.93
C ALA A 52 7.39 18.35 -4.09
N THR A 53 8.39 18.98 -4.72
CA THR A 53 8.28 20.39 -5.08
C THR A 53 7.28 20.55 -6.23
N ALA A 54 6.80 21.76 -6.45
CA ALA A 54 5.88 22.05 -7.55
C ALA A 54 6.46 21.63 -8.91
N THR A 55 7.76 21.86 -9.12
CA THR A 55 8.44 21.49 -10.36
C THR A 55 8.51 19.97 -10.51
N GLU A 56 8.84 19.24 -9.44
CA GLU A 56 8.99 17.79 -9.48
C GLU A 56 7.68 17.07 -9.78
N LYS A 57 6.58 17.56 -9.23
CA LYS A 57 5.28 16.90 -9.39
C LYS A 57 4.47 17.35 -10.60
N GLU A 58 4.87 18.43 -11.25
CA GLU A 58 4.11 19.02 -12.36
C GLU A 58 3.86 18.02 -13.48
N ASP A 59 4.91 17.34 -13.93
CA ASP A 59 4.79 16.33 -14.99
C ASP A 59 3.87 15.20 -14.60
N ILE A 60 3.98 14.75 -13.35
CA ILE A 60 3.20 13.65 -12.84
C ILE A 60 1.72 14.01 -12.78
N ILE A 61 1.41 15.21 -12.29
CA ILE A 61 0.03 15.69 -12.23
C ILE A 61 -0.55 15.85 -13.62
N THR A 62 0.24 16.35 -14.56
CA THR A 62 -0.19 16.50 -15.96
C THR A 62 -0.56 15.16 -16.58
N ILE A 63 0.25 14.12 -16.34
CA ILE A 63 -0.04 12.78 -16.85
C ILE A 63 -1.33 12.25 -16.24
N ILE A 64 -1.53 12.42 -14.93
CA ILE A 64 -2.72 11.94 -14.25
C ILE A 64 -3.97 12.66 -14.75
N ASP A 65 -3.92 13.98 -14.89
CA ASP A 65 -5.06 14.78 -15.33
C ASP A 65 -5.44 14.47 -16.78
N SER A 66 -4.46 14.21 -17.64
CA SER A 66 -4.71 13.88 -19.05
C SER A 66 -5.11 12.42 -19.25
N LYS A 67 -4.93 11.58 -18.23
CA LYS A 67 -5.17 10.13 -18.28
C LYS A 67 -4.35 9.44 -19.37
N ASP A 68 -3.19 9.96 -19.67
CA ASP A 68 -2.30 9.42 -20.69
C ASP A 68 -1.41 8.33 -20.08
N PHE A 69 -2.00 7.19 -19.76
CA PHE A 69 -1.34 6.09 -19.05
C PHE A 69 -0.68 5.10 -20.03
N THR A 70 0.29 5.59 -20.78
CA THR A 70 1.15 4.71 -21.58
C THR A 70 2.11 3.96 -20.65
N SER A 71 2.69 2.87 -21.14
CA SER A 71 3.66 2.10 -20.36
C SER A 71 4.82 2.97 -19.87
N GLU A 72 5.28 3.90 -20.70
CA GLU A 72 6.35 4.81 -20.35
C GLU A 72 5.93 5.79 -19.24
N ASN A 73 4.74 6.36 -19.36
CA ASN A 73 4.21 7.29 -18.34
C ASN A 73 3.95 6.59 -17.02
N ILE A 74 3.43 5.36 -17.06
CA ILE A 74 3.20 4.58 -15.85
C ILE A 74 4.54 4.30 -15.15
N ALA A 75 5.57 3.90 -15.91
CA ALA A 75 6.90 3.66 -15.35
C ALA A 75 7.46 4.93 -14.70
N LYS A 76 7.24 6.08 -15.31
CA LYS A 76 7.67 7.37 -14.77
C LYS A 76 7.00 7.70 -13.45
N ILE A 77 5.68 7.49 -13.37
CA ILE A 77 4.91 7.73 -12.14
C ILE A 77 5.36 6.79 -11.03
N MET A 78 5.55 5.51 -11.35
CA MET A 78 5.98 4.53 -10.36
C MET A 78 7.38 4.83 -9.82
N ARG A 79 8.29 5.24 -10.71
CA ARG A 79 9.63 5.64 -10.29
C ARG A 79 9.57 6.85 -9.37
N PHE A 80 8.76 7.83 -9.72
CA PHE A 80 8.56 9.03 -8.91
C PHE A 80 8.07 8.67 -7.50
N ALA A 81 7.07 7.80 -7.40
CA ALA A 81 6.54 7.38 -6.11
C ALA A 81 7.61 6.70 -5.25
N LYS A 82 8.44 5.85 -5.86
CA LYS A 82 9.50 5.16 -5.14
C LYS A 82 10.60 6.13 -4.70
N GLU A 83 11.05 7.01 -5.58
CA GLU A 83 12.13 7.95 -5.30
C GLU A 83 11.77 8.96 -4.22
N LYS A 84 10.50 9.34 -4.13
CA LYS A 84 10.04 10.27 -3.10
C LYS A 84 9.68 9.59 -1.78
N GLY A 85 9.98 8.31 -1.65
CA GLY A 85 9.76 7.57 -0.41
C GLY A 85 8.33 7.14 -0.17
N GLY A 86 7.47 7.17 -1.20
CA GLY A 86 6.06 6.82 -1.06
C GLY A 86 5.85 5.36 -0.70
N VAL A 87 6.61 4.46 -1.31
CA VAL A 87 6.51 3.03 -1.01
C VAL A 87 7.01 2.76 0.42
N ASP A 88 8.14 3.36 0.80
CA ASP A 88 8.67 3.21 2.15
C ASP A 88 7.70 3.74 3.20
N TYR A 89 7.08 4.89 2.93
CA TYR A 89 6.05 5.44 3.82
C TYR A 89 4.88 4.45 3.99
N ALA A 90 4.40 3.87 2.89
CA ALA A 90 3.29 2.94 2.94
C ALA A 90 3.66 1.68 3.74
N ILE A 91 4.86 1.16 3.57
CA ILE A 91 5.34 0.00 4.32
C ILE A 91 5.39 0.32 5.82
N ASN A 92 5.92 1.48 6.19
CA ASN A 92 5.99 1.89 7.59
C ASN A 92 4.62 2.10 8.19
N LYS A 93 3.69 2.69 7.43
CA LYS A 93 2.32 2.87 7.87
C LYS A 93 1.62 1.54 8.11
N MET A 94 1.81 0.59 7.19
CA MET A 94 1.26 -0.76 7.31
C MET A 94 1.79 -1.45 8.57
N ASN A 95 3.09 -1.37 8.82
CA ASN A 95 3.69 -2.01 9.99
C ASN A 95 3.20 -1.38 11.30
N THR A 96 3.00 -0.06 11.33
CA THR A 96 2.43 0.62 12.48
C THR A 96 1.01 0.14 12.77
N LEU A 97 0.19 0.00 11.72
CA LEU A 97 -1.18 -0.48 11.86
C LEU A 97 -1.22 -1.97 12.26
N LYS A 98 -0.27 -2.76 11.76
CA LYS A 98 -0.11 -4.16 12.18
C LYS A 98 0.12 -4.25 13.68
N GLU A 99 1.03 -3.43 14.21
CA GLU A 99 1.29 -3.41 15.64
C GLU A 99 0.06 -3.00 16.44
N LYS A 100 -0.69 -2.02 15.95
CA LYS A 100 -1.94 -1.60 16.58
C LYS A 100 -2.98 -2.70 16.58
N ALA A 101 -3.07 -3.46 15.48
CA ALA A 101 -3.99 -4.61 15.40
C ALA A 101 -3.63 -5.67 16.43
N LEU A 102 -2.36 -6.03 16.52
CA LEU A 102 -1.89 -7.04 17.47
C LEU A 102 -2.11 -6.57 18.92
N GLU A 103 -1.94 -5.28 19.19
CA GLU A 103 -2.19 -4.70 20.49
C GLU A 103 -3.64 -4.91 20.93
N GLN A 104 -4.60 -4.83 20.01
CA GLN A 104 -6.01 -5.06 20.32
C GLN A 104 -6.27 -6.50 20.80
N LEU A 105 -5.43 -7.45 20.43
CA LEU A 105 -5.55 -8.84 20.85
C LEU A 105 -4.85 -9.11 22.19
N SER A 106 -3.98 -8.23 22.64
CA SER A 106 -3.13 -8.46 23.80
C SER A 106 -3.91 -8.68 25.11
N ILE A 107 -5.11 -8.11 25.20
CA ILE A 107 -5.94 -8.24 26.40
C ILE A 107 -6.67 -9.58 26.51
N PHE A 108 -6.74 -10.34 25.41
CA PHE A 108 -7.43 -11.61 25.39
C PHE A 108 -6.49 -12.73 25.84
N PRO A 109 -7.02 -13.75 26.57
CA PRO A 109 -6.17 -14.89 26.95
C PRO A 109 -5.74 -15.67 25.71
N GLU A 110 -4.65 -16.40 25.86
CA GLU A 110 -4.15 -17.26 24.78
C GLU A 110 -5.21 -18.29 24.43
N SER A 111 -5.45 -18.47 23.13
CA SER A 111 -6.43 -19.39 22.61
C SER A 111 -6.18 -19.66 21.13
N GLU A 112 -6.85 -20.67 20.59
CA GLU A 112 -6.77 -20.95 19.16
C GLU A 112 -7.33 -19.79 18.33
N VAL A 113 -8.38 -19.13 18.84
CA VAL A 113 -8.98 -17.99 18.15
C VAL A 113 -7.99 -16.81 18.09
N LYS A 114 -7.34 -16.51 19.21
CA LYS A 114 -6.36 -15.42 19.27
C LYS A 114 -5.19 -15.71 18.31
N THR A 115 -4.71 -16.95 18.29
CA THR A 115 -3.64 -17.38 17.38
C THR A 115 -4.09 -17.24 15.94
N ALA A 116 -5.30 -17.67 15.61
CA ALA A 116 -5.83 -17.55 14.26
C ALA A 116 -5.94 -16.09 13.81
N LEU A 117 -6.41 -15.19 14.69
CA LEU A 117 -6.51 -13.77 14.37
C LEU A 117 -5.14 -13.15 14.16
N SER A 118 -4.14 -13.52 14.97
CA SER A 118 -2.77 -13.06 14.79
C SER A 118 -2.22 -13.50 13.45
N LEU A 119 -2.48 -14.72 13.03
CA LEU A 119 -2.05 -15.24 11.73
C LEU A 119 -2.73 -14.49 10.57
N CYS A 120 -3.97 -14.06 10.75
CA CYS A 120 -4.67 -13.28 9.72
C CYS A 120 -3.95 -11.96 9.44
N VAL A 121 -3.54 -11.23 10.48
CA VAL A 121 -2.84 -9.96 10.27
C VAL A 121 -1.44 -10.20 9.73
N GLU A 122 -0.76 -11.27 10.14
CA GLU A 122 0.53 -11.63 9.57
C GLU A 122 0.40 -11.93 8.08
N PHE A 123 -0.62 -12.71 7.71
CA PHE A 123 -0.87 -13.01 6.31
C PHE A 123 -1.13 -11.74 5.50
N ALA A 124 -1.97 -10.84 6.03
CA ALA A 124 -2.32 -9.60 5.33
C ALA A 124 -1.09 -8.73 5.06
N THR A 125 -0.11 -8.72 5.96
CA THR A 125 1.07 -7.86 5.84
C THR A 125 2.25 -8.53 5.15
N ASN A 126 2.31 -9.85 5.14
CA ASN A 126 3.45 -10.59 4.58
C ASN A 126 3.14 -11.34 3.29
N ARG A 127 1.90 -11.31 2.81
CA ARG A 127 1.52 -12.00 1.57
C ARG A 127 2.28 -11.42 0.38
N LYS A 128 2.49 -12.26 -0.63
CA LYS A 128 3.19 -11.86 -1.85
C LYS A 128 2.26 -11.66 -3.05
N SER A 129 1.00 -11.92 -2.88
CA SER A 129 0.03 -11.75 -3.97
C SER A 129 -1.35 -11.39 -3.46
#